data_3c72613f1128e559a829a075d996e606
#
_entry.id   3c72613f1128e559a829a075d996e606
#
_cell.length_a   1.000
_cell.length_b   1.000
_cell.length_c   1.000
_cell.angle_alpha   90.00
_cell.angle_beta   90.00
_cell.angle_gamma   90.00
#
_symmetry.space_group_name_H-M   'P 1'
#
loop_
_entity.id
_entity.type
_entity.pdbx_description
1 polymer ?
#
loop_
_entity_poly.entity_id
_entity_poly.type
_entity_poly.pdbx_seq_one_letter_code
_entity_poly.pdbx_strand_id
1 'polypeptide(L)'
;MITYKRHKEIDFKKWDNCIESAINRNIYATTWYLDLVCKNWDALILNDYEAVMPLPWNKKWGVKYIAQPMFCQQLGVFHHSKKLDVDDFIKSIPKSFLYVNMNLNTLNGKSKFSVKENTNYELLLKDHDTLRKGYSKSHLKNLRRATRHELVIANPCDTADEFSKSKRNLALDFMTSKQFELEHDIVQTSLAFSKGEIFSVEGNDGICCSVFVLCGSKRLFLLSSYSNEESRKKGAYFFLLDYIFSLERFKGYVFDFEGSNLDGVAQINDGFGAELTKYHTVKFNFLNRFFRF
;
A
#
# COMPACT_ATOMS: atom_id res chain seq x y z
N MET A 1 -24.46 14.35 8.42
CA MET A 1 -25.12 13.01 8.44
C MET A 1 -24.35 12.08 7.51
N ILE A 2 -24.09 10.83 7.91
CA ILE A 2 -23.42 9.82 7.07
C ILE A 2 -24.46 9.20 6.12
N THR A 3 -24.17 9.22 4.82
CA THR A 3 -25.06 8.73 3.77
C THR A 3 -24.36 7.65 2.96
N TYR A 4 -25.03 6.53 2.70
CA TYR A 4 -24.57 5.51 1.76
C TYR A 4 -24.86 5.93 0.32
N LYS A 5 -23.85 5.83 -0.54
CA LYS A 5 -23.96 6.03 -1.99
C LYS A 5 -23.41 4.85 -2.76
N ARG A 6 -24.13 4.44 -3.80
CA ARG A 6 -23.63 3.47 -4.76
C ARG A 6 -22.58 4.14 -5.65
N HIS A 7 -21.67 3.37 -6.20
CA HIS A 7 -20.58 3.83 -7.07
C HIS A 7 -21.05 4.90 -8.09
N LYS A 8 -22.11 4.64 -8.84
CA LYS A 8 -22.67 5.55 -9.85
C LYS A 8 -23.26 6.87 -9.31
N GLU A 9 -23.43 6.99 -8.00
CA GLU A 9 -24.00 8.15 -7.31
C GLU A 9 -22.92 9.02 -6.66
N ILE A 10 -21.65 8.58 -6.75
CA ILE A 10 -20.50 9.27 -6.18
C ILE A 10 -20.07 10.39 -7.13
N ASP A 11 -19.88 11.58 -6.60
CA ASP A 11 -19.17 12.66 -7.29
C ASP A 11 -17.65 12.41 -7.13
N PHE A 12 -17.03 11.86 -8.15
CA PHE A 12 -15.61 11.46 -8.14
C PHE A 12 -14.68 12.65 -7.92
N LYS A 13 -15.03 13.84 -8.41
CA LYS A 13 -14.24 15.03 -8.19
C LYS A 13 -14.23 15.45 -6.72
N LYS A 14 -15.42 15.46 -6.09
CA LYS A 14 -15.51 15.75 -4.64
C LYS A 14 -14.85 14.66 -3.82
N TRP A 15 -14.98 13.40 -4.23
CA TRP A 15 -14.34 12.25 -3.59
C TRP A 15 -12.82 12.40 -3.59
N ASP A 16 -12.20 12.55 -4.76
CA ASP A 16 -10.74 12.65 -4.87
C ASP A 16 -10.21 13.92 -4.18
N ASN A 17 -10.92 15.05 -4.23
CA ASN A 17 -10.58 16.24 -3.45
C ASN A 17 -10.58 15.96 -1.93
N CYS A 18 -11.57 15.19 -1.43
CA CYS A 18 -11.59 14.79 -0.03
C CYS A 18 -10.39 13.91 0.31
N ILE A 19 -10.06 12.92 -0.53
CA ILE A 19 -8.90 12.03 -0.31
C ILE A 19 -7.58 12.81 -0.32
N GLU A 20 -7.38 13.68 -1.31
CA GLU A 20 -6.12 14.45 -1.45
C GLU A 20 -5.88 15.43 -0.31
N SER A 21 -6.94 16.03 0.22
CA SER A 21 -6.86 17.00 1.31
C SER A 21 -7.02 16.39 2.70
N ALA A 22 -7.34 15.08 2.80
CA ALA A 22 -7.46 14.39 4.08
C ALA A 22 -6.13 14.38 4.87
N ILE A 23 -6.23 14.45 6.19
CA ILE A 23 -5.05 14.33 7.08
C ILE A 23 -4.38 12.94 6.99
N ASN A 24 -5.16 11.94 6.63
CA ASN A 24 -4.78 10.53 6.45
C ASN A 24 -4.87 10.09 4.98
N ARG A 25 -4.61 11.03 4.07
CA ARG A 25 -4.66 10.78 2.63
C ARG A 25 -3.86 9.55 2.23
N ASN A 26 -4.42 8.76 1.33
CA ASN A 26 -3.81 7.55 0.82
C ASN A 26 -4.27 7.31 -0.62
N ILE A 27 -3.32 6.99 -1.49
CA ILE A 27 -3.57 6.76 -2.92
C ILE A 27 -4.54 5.59 -3.16
N TYR A 28 -4.59 4.62 -2.26
CA TYR A 28 -5.48 3.47 -2.34
C TYR A 28 -6.97 3.82 -2.34
N ALA A 29 -7.32 5.00 -1.83
CA ALA A 29 -8.70 5.46 -1.78
C ALA A 29 -9.07 6.43 -2.91
N THR A 30 -8.15 6.75 -3.82
CA THR A 30 -8.47 7.53 -5.02
C THR A 30 -9.37 6.73 -5.97
N THR A 31 -10.22 7.41 -6.72
CA THR A 31 -11.19 6.75 -7.60
C THR A 31 -10.52 5.84 -8.61
N TRP A 32 -9.47 6.31 -9.28
CA TRP A 32 -8.76 5.53 -10.30
C TRP A 32 -8.15 4.25 -9.73
N TYR A 33 -7.63 4.29 -8.49
CA TYR A 33 -7.02 3.11 -7.87
C TYR A 33 -8.09 2.12 -7.41
N LEU A 34 -9.17 2.62 -6.77
CA LEU A 34 -10.30 1.78 -6.38
C LEU A 34 -10.96 1.09 -7.59
N ASP A 35 -11.16 1.81 -8.71
CA ASP A 35 -11.72 1.24 -9.92
C ASP A 35 -10.83 0.15 -10.53
N LEU A 36 -9.52 0.24 -10.30
CA LEU A 36 -8.56 -0.75 -10.77
C LEU A 36 -8.54 -2.02 -9.90
N VAL A 37 -8.49 -1.86 -8.58
CA VAL A 37 -8.32 -2.99 -7.65
C VAL A 37 -9.62 -3.61 -7.15
N CYS A 38 -10.75 -2.92 -7.31
CA CYS A 38 -12.05 -3.37 -6.83
C CYS A 38 -12.96 -3.76 -8.00
N LYS A 39 -13.48 -4.97 -7.99
CA LYS A 39 -14.55 -5.34 -8.92
C LYS A 39 -15.79 -4.45 -8.75
N ASN A 40 -16.11 -4.11 -7.52
CA ASN A 40 -17.20 -3.20 -7.16
C ASN A 40 -16.80 -2.46 -5.88
N TRP A 41 -17.20 -1.19 -5.78
CA TRP A 41 -17.13 -0.43 -4.55
C TRP A 41 -18.26 0.60 -4.49
N ASP A 42 -18.75 0.82 -3.28
CA ASP A 42 -19.72 1.84 -2.92
C ASP A 42 -19.09 2.74 -1.83
N ALA A 43 -19.81 3.70 -1.30
CA ALA A 43 -19.25 4.66 -0.35
C ALA A 43 -20.18 5.00 0.83
N LEU A 44 -19.57 5.34 1.96
CA LEU A 44 -20.18 6.16 3.00
C LEU A 44 -19.59 7.56 2.93
N ILE A 45 -20.44 8.57 2.96
CA ILE A 45 -20.08 9.98 2.80
C ILE A 45 -20.71 10.79 3.92
N LEU A 46 -19.89 11.55 4.64
CA LEU A 46 -20.35 12.50 5.64
C LEU A 46 -20.64 13.84 4.98
N ASN A 47 -21.89 14.33 5.16
CA ASN A 47 -22.36 15.61 4.63
C ASN A 47 -22.02 15.78 3.14
N ASP A 48 -21.39 16.88 2.73
CA ASP A 48 -20.90 17.10 1.37
C ASP A 48 -19.40 16.76 1.25
N TYR A 49 -19.05 15.47 1.41
CA TYR A 49 -17.70 14.92 1.32
C TYR A 49 -16.70 15.45 2.36
N GLU A 50 -17.15 15.84 3.55
CA GLU A 50 -16.28 16.22 4.68
C GLU A 50 -15.44 15.04 5.17
N ALA A 51 -15.98 13.83 5.04
CA ALA A 51 -15.27 12.58 5.23
C ALA A 51 -15.90 11.49 4.36
N VAL A 52 -15.07 10.54 3.92
CA VAL A 52 -15.49 9.45 3.03
C VAL A 52 -14.89 8.12 3.47
N MET A 53 -15.62 7.03 3.21
CA MET A 53 -15.17 5.67 3.46
C MET A 53 -15.54 4.79 2.27
N PRO A 54 -14.57 4.22 1.54
CA PRO A 54 -14.86 3.27 0.47
C PRO A 54 -15.33 1.94 1.05
N LEU A 55 -16.27 1.33 0.37
CA LEU A 55 -16.82 0.02 0.71
C LEU A 55 -16.58 -0.94 -0.46
N PRO A 56 -15.36 -1.50 -0.60
CA PRO A 56 -15.07 -2.49 -1.63
C PRO A 56 -15.85 -3.77 -1.38
N TRP A 57 -16.65 -4.22 -2.36
CA TRP A 57 -17.52 -5.36 -2.13
C TRP A 57 -17.53 -6.37 -3.28
N ASN A 58 -17.82 -7.60 -2.89
CA ASN A 58 -18.01 -8.72 -3.80
C ASN A 58 -19.33 -9.42 -3.48
N LYS A 59 -19.75 -10.33 -4.38
CA LYS A 59 -20.94 -11.16 -4.20
C LYS A 59 -20.58 -12.63 -4.34
N LYS A 60 -21.02 -13.45 -3.37
CA LYS A 60 -20.87 -14.91 -3.41
C LYS A 60 -22.21 -15.54 -2.99
N TRP A 61 -22.73 -16.46 -3.80
CA TRP A 61 -24.03 -17.12 -3.58
C TRP A 61 -25.19 -16.15 -3.33
N GLY A 62 -25.22 -15.04 -4.06
CA GLY A 62 -26.26 -14.01 -3.88
C GLY A 62 -25.99 -13.01 -2.75
N VAL A 63 -25.05 -13.27 -1.85
CA VAL A 63 -24.74 -12.46 -0.66
C VAL A 63 -23.64 -11.45 -0.96
N LYS A 64 -23.89 -10.17 -0.65
CA LYS A 64 -22.88 -9.10 -0.71
C LYS A 64 -22.01 -9.13 0.55
N TYR A 65 -20.71 -8.93 0.37
CA TYR A 65 -19.75 -8.78 1.47
C TYR A 65 -18.67 -7.76 1.14
N ILE A 66 -18.18 -7.07 2.15
CA ILE A 66 -17.04 -6.16 2.05
C ILE A 66 -15.78 -6.94 2.34
N ALA A 67 -14.77 -6.80 1.47
CA ALA A 67 -13.47 -7.42 1.64
C ALA A 67 -12.36 -6.45 1.23
N GLN A 68 -11.24 -6.50 1.94
CA GLN A 68 -10.04 -5.74 1.58
C GLN A 68 -9.57 -6.15 0.17
N PRO A 69 -9.38 -5.19 -0.75
CA PRO A 69 -8.83 -5.48 -2.06
C PRO A 69 -7.37 -5.92 -1.98
N MET A 70 -6.93 -6.69 -2.96
CA MET A 70 -5.51 -6.98 -3.13
C MET A 70 -4.75 -5.72 -3.51
N PHE A 71 -3.48 -5.64 -3.16
CA PHE A 71 -2.62 -4.48 -3.39
C PHE A 71 -3.18 -3.17 -2.81
N CYS A 72 -3.98 -3.28 -1.76
CA CYS A 72 -4.56 -2.16 -1.05
C CYS A 72 -4.46 -2.46 0.46
N GLN A 73 -3.37 -2.04 1.10
CA GLN A 73 -3.11 -2.42 2.49
C GLN A 73 -4.11 -1.82 3.46
N GLN A 74 -4.44 -0.54 3.28
CA GLN A 74 -5.22 0.25 4.23
C GLN A 74 -6.29 1.07 3.51
N LEU A 75 -7.48 1.07 4.08
CA LEU A 75 -8.61 1.91 3.71
C LEU A 75 -9.20 2.60 4.96
N GLY A 76 -10.50 2.44 5.21
CA GLY A 76 -11.19 3.06 6.33
C GLY A 76 -11.74 4.44 5.99
N VAL A 77 -11.78 5.33 6.97
CA VAL A 77 -12.35 6.67 6.83
C VAL A 77 -11.27 7.70 6.54
N PHE A 78 -11.47 8.48 5.50
CA PHE A 78 -10.62 9.62 5.11
C PHE A 78 -11.32 10.92 5.44
N HIS A 79 -10.63 11.85 6.11
CA HIS A 79 -11.27 13.04 6.68
C HIS A 79 -10.28 14.18 6.94
N HIS A 80 -10.83 15.39 7.10
CA HIS A 80 -10.06 16.59 7.44
C HIS A 80 -9.99 16.88 8.95
N SER A 81 -10.85 16.25 9.75
CA SER A 81 -10.99 16.54 11.18
C SER A 81 -10.35 15.49 12.06
N LYS A 82 -9.60 15.92 13.10
CA LYS A 82 -9.03 15.02 14.11
C LYS A 82 -10.06 14.41 15.08
N LYS A 83 -11.32 14.88 15.06
CA LYS A 83 -12.37 14.48 16.02
C LYS A 83 -13.39 13.50 15.44
N LEU A 84 -13.09 12.82 14.35
CA LEU A 84 -14.03 11.90 13.72
C LEU A 84 -14.00 10.53 14.42
N ASP A 85 -15.19 9.99 14.75
CA ASP A 85 -15.34 8.63 15.28
C ASP A 85 -15.54 7.65 14.11
N VAL A 86 -14.57 6.78 13.89
CA VAL A 86 -14.63 5.74 12.85
C VAL A 86 -15.77 4.74 13.10
N ASP A 87 -16.16 4.53 14.35
CA ASP A 87 -17.24 3.62 14.72
C ASP A 87 -18.60 4.06 14.16
N ASP A 88 -18.81 5.36 13.98
CA ASP A 88 -20.07 5.86 13.39
C ASP A 88 -20.18 5.51 11.91
N PHE A 89 -19.06 5.54 11.18
CA PHE A 89 -19.01 5.05 9.80
C PHE A 89 -19.26 3.54 9.74
N ILE A 90 -18.58 2.75 10.59
CA ILE A 90 -18.74 1.30 10.62
C ILE A 90 -20.19 0.90 10.95
N LYS A 91 -20.85 1.59 11.88
CA LYS A 91 -22.27 1.39 12.20
C LYS A 91 -23.21 1.74 11.05
N SER A 92 -22.78 2.68 10.18
CA SER A 92 -23.55 3.15 9.02
C SER A 92 -23.42 2.22 7.80
N ILE A 93 -22.57 1.18 7.85
CA ILE A 93 -22.48 0.19 6.77
C ILE A 93 -23.83 -0.51 6.60
N PRO A 94 -24.41 -0.50 5.38
CA PRO A 94 -25.68 -1.14 5.12
C PRO A 94 -25.72 -2.62 5.49
N LYS A 95 -26.76 -3.06 6.17
CA LYS A 95 -26.95 -4.47 6.59
C LYS A 95 -27.05 -5.47 5.43
N SER A 96 -27.23 -4.97 4.20
CA SER A 96 -27.17 -5.79 2.98
C SER A 96 -25.77 -6.36 2.70
N PHE A 97 -24.72 -5.80 3.29
CA PHE A 97 -23.38 -6.40 3.33
C PHE A 97 -23.28 -7.31 4.55
N LEU A 98 -23.63 -8.60 4.37
CA LEU A 98 -23.75 -9.51 5.50
C LEU A 98 -22.44 -9.79 6.23
N TYR A 99 -21.32 -9.64 5.56
CA TYR A 99 -19.98 -9.81 6.12
C TYR A 99 -19.10 -8.61 5.78
N VAL A 100 -18.28 -8.18 6.72
CA VAL A 100 -17.31 -7.10 6.58
C VAL A 100 -15.95 -7.58 7.07
N ASN A 101 -14.93 -7.40 6.25
CA ASN A 101 -13.53 -7.64 6.59
C ASN A 101 -12.69 -6.62 5.83
N MET A 102 -12.23 -5.57 6.51
CA MET A 102 -11.41 -4.52 5.90
C MET A 102 -10.42 -3.93 6.89
N ASN A 103 -9.34 -3.39 6.38
CA ASN A 103 -8.34 -2.70 7.16
C ASN A 103 -8.67 -1.20 7.23
N LEU A 104 -8.59 -0.67 8.42
CA LEU A 104 -8.57 0.78 8.66
C LEU A 104 -7.17 1.32 8.42
N ASN A 105 -7.02 2.61 8.14
CA ASN A 105 -5.70 3.22 8.08
C ASN A 105 -5.17 3.58 9.47
N THR A 106 -3.86 3.86 9.55
CA THR A 106 -3.16 4.13 10.81
C THR A 106 -3.80 5.24 11.65
N LEU A 107 -4.34 6.29 11.00
CA LEU A 107 -4.93 7.43 11.71
C LEU A 107 -6.41 7.24 12.09
N ASN A 108 -7.04 6.16 11.66
CA ASN A 108 -8.38 5.81 12.15
C ASN A 108 -8.36 5.23 13.59
N GLY A 109 -7.19 4.73 14.01
CA GLY A 109 -7.05 4.12 15.32
C GLY A 109 -7.82 2.80 15.48
N LYS A 110 -8.03 2.41 16.74
CA LYS A 110 -8.74 1.18 17.10
C LYS A 110 -10.23 1.43 17.17
N SER A 111 -11.01 0.68 16.39
CA SER A 111 -12.47 0.61 16.46
C SER A 111 -12.91 -0.44 17.48
N LYS A 112 -14.15 -0.32 17.98
CA LYS A 112 -14.84 -1.37 18.78
C LYS A 112 -15.02 -2.68 17.99
N PHE A 113 -15.00 -2.62 16.67
CA PHE A 113 -15.12 -3.75 15.76
C PHE A 113 -13.77 -4.32 15.32
N SER A 114 -12.65 -3.79 15.84
CA SER A 114 -11.31 -4.27 15.53
C SER A 114 -11.08 -5.66 16.12
N VAL A 115 -10.65 -6.58 15.26
CA VAL A 115 -10.36 -7.99 15.62
C VAL A 115 -8.88 -8.32 15.55
N LYS A 116 -8.08 -7.51 14.86
CA LYS A 116 -6.64 -7.71 14.69
C LYS A 116 -5.94 -6.36 14.60
N GLU A 117 -4.80 -6.25 15.26
CA GLU A 117 -3.81 -5.21 15.07
C GLU A 117 -2.75 -5.72 14.09
N ASN A 118 -2.39 -4.89 13.12
CA ASN A 118 -1.36 -5.16 12.12
C ASN A 118 -0.27 -4.11 12.25
N THR A 119 0.91 -4.44 11.78
CA THR A 119 2.07 -3.55 11.75
C THR A 119 2.31 -2.98 10.37
N ASN A 120 2.77 -1.76 10.32
CA ASN A 120 3.31 -1.10 9.15
C ASN A 120 4.64 -0.41 9.51
N TYR A 121 5.47 -0.13 8.53
CA TYR A 121 6.74 0.57 8.73
C TYR A 121 6.79 1.77 7.80
N GLU A 122 7.11 2.93 8.36
CA GLU A 122 7.14 4.20 7.65
C GLU A 122 8.47 4.92 7.92
N LEU A 123 9.08 5.47 6.88
CA LEU A 123 10.34 6.23 6.98
C LEU A 123 10.13 7.63 6.42
N LEU A 124 10.27 8.65 7.27
CA LEU A 124 10.31 10.03 6.78
C LEU A 124 11.66 10.26 6.08
N LEU A 125 11.62 10.51 4.77
CA LEU A 125 12.81 10.76 3.96
C LEU A 125 13.37 12.16 4.30
N LYS A 126 14.46 12.14 5.03
CA LYS A 126 15.22 13.33 5.44
C LYS A 126 16.44 13.46 4.52
N ASP A 127 17.37 14.33 4.91
CA ASP A 127 18.72 14.35 4.37
C ASP A 127 19.34 12.94 4.41
N HIS A 128 19.94 12.50 3.29
CA HIS A 128 20.42 11.13 3.11
C HIS A 128 21.49 10.72 4.13
N ASP A 129 22.44 11.64 4.44
CA ASP A 129 23.47 11.35 5.44
C ASP A 129 22.86 11.16 6.83
N THR A 130 21.79 11.91 7.12
CA THR A 130 21.03 11.77 8.36
C THR A 130 20.29 10.42 8.41
N LEU A 131 19.69 9.99 7.31
CA LEU A 131 19.04 8.67 7.23
C LEU A 131 20.05 7.54 7.44
N ARG A 132 21.20 7.59 6.78
CA ARG A 132 22.24 6.57 6.89
C ARG A 132 22.80 6.40 8.30
N LYS A 133 22.80 7.44 9.12
CA LYS A 133 23.19 7.34 10.54
C LYS A 133 22.21 6.48 11.35
N GLY A 134 20.95 6.39 10.91
CA GLY A 134 19.92 5.54 11.49
C GLY A 134 19.97 4.08 11.03
N TYR A 135 20.73 3.75 9.98
CA TYR A 135 20.79 2.40 9.46
C TYR A 135 21.48 1.42 10.42
N SER A 136 20.97 0.21 10.47
CA SER A 136 21.61 -0.86 11.22
C SER A 136 22.99 -1.22 10.64
N LYS A 137 23.87 -1.77 11.49
CA LYS A 137 25.20 -2.26 11.05
C LYS A 137 25.07 -3.29 9.92
N SER A 138 24.04 -4.12 9.93
CA SER A 138 23.75 -5.10 8.89
C SER A 138 23.44 -4.44 7.55
N HIS A 139 22.61 -3.37 7.54
CA HIS A 139 22.28 -2.63 6.34
C HIS A 139 23.51 -1.96 5.74
N LEU A 140 24.31 -1.28 6.55
CA LEU A 140 25.58 -0.68 6.11
C LEU A 140 26.57 -1.72 5.56
N LYS A 141 26.58 -2.96 6.11
CA LYS A 141 27.36 -4.06 5.56
C LYS A 141 26.85 -4.50 4.18
N ASN A 142 25.55 -4.58 3.99
CA ASN A 142 24.94 -4.91 2.69
C ASN A 142 25.22 -3.84 1.64
N LEU A 143 25.18 -2.55 1.98
CA LEU A 143 25.55 -1.45 1.07
C LEU A 143 27.01 -1.57 0.63
N ARG A 144 27.97 -1.78 1.56
CA ARG A 144 29.38 -1.99 1.22
C ARG A 144 29.58 -3.21 0.34
N ARG A 145 28.77 -4.27 0.53
CA ARG A 145 28.80 -5.47 -0.31
C ARG A 145 28.35 -5.15 -1.73
N ALA A 146 27.25 -4.43 -1.90
CA ALA A 146 26.74 -4.03 -3.20
C ALA A 146 27.79 -3.21 -3.99
N THR A 147 28.45 -2.26 -3.32
CA THR A 147 29.55 -1.47 -3.93
C THR A 147 30.71 -2.35 -4.38
N ARG A 148 31.10 -3.38 -3.59
CA ARG A 148 32.19 -4.31 -3.97
C ARG A 148 31.85 -5.19 -5.18
N HIS A 149 30.57 -5.42 -5.43
CA HIS A 149 30.06 -6.20 -6.56
C HIS A 149 29.73 -5.33 -7.77
N GLU A 150 30.11 -4.04 -7.74
CA GLU A 150 29.95 -3.10 -8.84
C GLU A 150 28.51 -3.01 -9.36
N LEU A 151 27.53 -3.20 -8.46
CA LEU A 151 26.12 -3.05 -8.81
C LEU A 151 25.83 -1.59 -9.16
N VAL A 152 25.10 -1.38 -10.24
CA VAL A 152 24.73 -0.05 -10.73
C VAL A 152 23.21 0.12 -10.76
N ILE A 153 22.75 1.35 -10.58
CA ILE A 153 21.34 1.68 -10.81
C ILE A 153 21.11 1.67 -12.32
N ALA A 154 20.19 0.85 -12.77
CA ALA A 154 19.80 0.81 -14.17
C ALA A 154 19.12 2.11 -14.59
N ASN A 155 19.32 2.51 -15.84
CA ASN A 155 18.54 3.61 -16.40
C ASN A 155 17.05 3.23 -16.40
N PRO A 156 16.14 4.17 -16.10
CA PRO A 156 14.72 3.88 -16.06
C PRO A 156 14.20 3.57 -17.47
N CYS A 157 14.19 2.30 -17.82
CA CYS A 157 13.59 1.79 -19.05
C CYS A 157 12.67 0.61 -18.81
N ASP A 158 12.44 0.27 -17.52
CA ASP A 158 11.57 -0.84 -17.20
C ASP A 158 10.12 -0.46 -17.46
N THR A 159 9.53 -1.17 -18.41
CA THR A 159 8.10 -1.15 -18.64
C THR A 159 7.38 -2.08 -17.65
N ALA A 160 6.07 -1.93 -17.54
CA ALA A 160 5.25 -2.86 -16.76
C ALA A 160 5.44 -4.31 -17.23
N ASP A 161 5.60 -4.51 -18.54
CA ASP A 161 5.82 -5.83 -19.16
C ASP A 161 7.16 -6.44 -18.71
N GLU A 162 8.24 -5.67 -18.77
CA GLU A 162 9.58 -6.12 -18.36
C GLU A 162 9.62 -6.44 -16.88
N PHE A 163 9.07 -5.55 -16.04
CA PHE A 163 8.97 -5.77 -14.59
C PHE A 163 8.20 -7.06 -14.27
N SER A 164 7.00 -7.23 -14.85
CA SER A 164 6.15 -8.39 -14.63
C SER A 164 6.76 -9.69 -15.15
N LYS A 165 7.39 -9.66 -16.34
CA LYS A 165 8.09 -10.80 -16.92
C LYS A 165 9.26 -11.25 -16.06
N SER A 166 10.11 -10.33 -15.62
CA SER A 166 11.25 -10.61 -14.77
C SER A 166 10.82 -11.20 -13.42
N LYS A 167 9.76 -10.65 -12.82
CA LYS A 167 9.21 -11.16 -11.56
C LYS A 167 8.64 -12.57 -11.70
N ARG A 168 7.90 -12.87 -12.78
CA ARG A 168 7.37 -14.21 -13.07
C ARG A 168 8.48 -15.26 -13.24
N ASN A 169 9.55 -14.90 -13.94
CA ASN A 169 10.69 -15.80 -14.19
C ASN A 169 11.43 -16.22 -12.91
N LEU A 170 11.29 -15.49 -11.82
CA LEU A 170 11.88 -15.83 -10.53
C LEU A 170 11.07 -16.86 -9.73
N ALA A 171 10.08 -17.50 -10.38
CA ALA A 171 9.28 -18.60 -9.84
C ALA A 171 8.75 -18.31 -8.42
N LEU A 172 8.04 -17.21 -8.28
CA LEU A 172 7.43 -16.86 -7.02
C LEU A 172 6.06 -17.56 -6.92
N ASP A 173 6.06 -18.81 -6.49
CA ASP A 173 4.89 -19.68 -6.36
C ASP A 173 3.76 -19.14 -5.44
N PHE A 174 3.99 -18.00 -4.81
CA PHE A 174 3.03 -17.40 -3.88
C PHE A 174 2.00 -16.47 -4.54
N MET A 175 2.10 -16.20 -5.86
CA MET A 175 1.14 -15.39 -6.59
C MET A 175 0.42 -16.21 -7.67
N THR A 176 -0.90 -16.08 -7.71
CA THR A 176 -1.71 -16.66 -8.79
C THR A 176 -1.58 -15.81 -10.08
N SER A 177 -1.92 -16.40 -11.24
CA SER A 177 -1.92 -15.66 -12.51
C SER A 177 -2.76 -14.38 -12.45
N LYS A 178 -3.93 -14.43 -11.81
CA LYS A 178 -4.79 -13.24 -11.63
C LYS A 178 -4.15 -12.15 -10.77
N GLN A 179 -3.33 -12.53 -9.81
CA GLN A 179 -2.59 -11.57 -8.98
C GLN A 179 -1.48 -10.90 -9.79
N PHE A 180 -0.78 -11.65 -10.62
CA PHE A 180 0.20 -11.10 -11.55
C PHE A 180 -0.42 -10.17 -12.59
N GLU A 181 -1.59 -10.52 -13.12
CA GLU A 181 -2.34 -9.67 -14.05
C GLU A 181 -2.74 -8.35 -13.38
N LEU A 182 -3.33 -8.42 -12.19
CA LEU A 182 -3.72 -7.22 -11.45
C LEU A 182 -2.51 -6.36 -11.09
N GLU A 183 -1.40 -6.96 -10.65
CA GLU A 183 -0.15 -6.22 -10.38
C GLU A 183 0.37 -5.52 -11.63
N HIS A 184 0.40 -6.22 -12.79
CA HIS A 184 0.76 -5.64 -14.06
C HIS A 184 -0.10 -4.43 -14.42
N ASP A 185 -1.43 -4.57 -14.30
CA ASP A 185 -2.37 -3.49 -14.60
C ASP A 185 -2.16 -2.27 -13.67
N ILE A 186 -1.86 -2.52 -12.39
CA ILE A 186 -1.52 -1.46 -11.42
C ILE A 186 -0.24 -0.74 -11.86
N VAL A 187 0.81 -1.47 -12.16
CA VAL A 187 2.09 -0.90 -12.60
C VAL A 187 1.88 -0.07 -13.87
N GLN A 188 1.26 -0.65 -14.89
CA GLN A 188 1.01 -0.01 -16.18
C GLN A 188 0.20 1.28 -16.02
N THR A 189 -0.93 1.21 -15.30
CA THR A 189 -1.81 2.36 -15.09
C THR A 189 -1.12 3.46 -14.28
N SER A 190 -0.37 3.07 -13.24
CA SER A 190 0.36 4.03 -12.40
C SER A 190 1.46 4.74 -13.17
N LEU A 191 2.20 4.04 -14.03
CA LEU A 191 3.20 4.64 -14.91
C LEU A 191 2.54 5.63 -15.90
N ALA A 192 1.44 5.23 -16.53
CA ALA A 192 0.70 6.08 -17.46
C ALA A 192 0.17 7.36 -16.80
N PHE A 193 -0.22 7.31 -15.54
CA PHE A 193 -0.70 8.47 -14.77
C PHE A 193 0.41 9.24 -14.06
N SER A 194 1.69 8.88 -14.23
CA SER A 194 2.82 9.44 -13.47
C SER A 194 2.61 9.35 -11.95
N LYS A 195 1.99 8.24 -11.51
CA LYS A 195 1.70 7.90 -10.10
C LYS A 195 2.48 6.67 -9.63
N GLY A 196 3.48 6.24 -10.41
CA GLY A 196 4.35 5.13 -10.07
C GLY A 196 5.69 5.23 -10.75
N GLU A 197 6.70 4.61 -10.17
CA GLU A 197 8.05 4.51 -10.74
C GLU A 197 8.62 3.10 -10.49
N ILE A 198 9.36 2.59 -11.47
CA ILE A 198 10.16 1.38 -11.34
C ILE A 198 11.62 1.79 -11.14
N PHE A 199 12.27 1.22 -10.15
CA PHE A 199 13.68 1.37 -9.91
C PHE A 199 14.34 0.00 -9.99
N SER A 200 15.49 -0.08 -10.66
CA SER A 200 16.16 -1.35 -10.92
C SER A 200 17.65 -1.26 -10.66
N VAL A 201 18.21 -2.40 -10.30
CA VAL A 201 19.66 -2.62 -10.18
C VAL A 201 20.09 -3.59 -11.25
N GLU A 202 21.13 -3.23 -11.97
CA GLU A 202 21.80 -4.06 -12.93
C GLU A 202 23.07 -4.66 -12.35
N GLY A 203 23.28 -5.94 -12.62
CA GLY A 203 24.50 -6.68 -12.38
C GLY A 203 25.09 -7.17 -13.71
N ASN A 204 26.07 -8.08 -13.66
CA ASN A 204 26.78 -8.54 -14.84
C ASN A 204 25.88 -9.18 -15.91
N ASP A 205 24.75 -9.79 -15.49
CA ASP A 205 23.85 -10.53 -16.36
C ASP A 205 22.53 -9.76 -16.64
N GLY A 206 22.54 -8.44 -16.44
CA GLY A 206 21.36 -7.58 -16.62
C GLY A 206 20.63 -7.27 -15.32
N ILE A 207 19.35 -6.89 -15.42
CA ILE A 207 18.54 -6.49 -14.27
C ILE A 207 18.39 -7.67 -13.28
N CYS A 208 18.82 -7.44 -12.04
CA CYS A 208 18.85 -8.47 -11.00
C CYS A 208 17.95 -8.18 -9.78
N CYS A 209 17.54 -6.94 -9.61
CA CYS A 209 16.65 -6.51 -8.54
C CYS A 209 15.84 -5.31 -9.02
N SER A 210 14.53 -5.30 -8.77
CA SER A 210 13.69 -4.13 -9.05
C SER A 210 12.64 -3.95 -7.97
N VAL A 211 12.22 -2.70 -7.79
CA VAL A 211 11.08 -2.31 -6.97
C VAL A 211 10.13 -1.43 -7.77
N PHE A 212 8.86 -1.60 -7.55
CA PHE A 212 7.83 -0.68 -8.01
C PHE A 212 7.32 0.13 -6.82
N VAL A 213 7.39 1.45 -6.96
CA VAL A 213 6.97 2.42 -5.96
C VAL A 213 5.76 3.17 -6.50
N LEU A 214 4.66 3.10 -5.76
CA LEU A 214 3.45 3.87 -6.06
C LEU A 214 3.56 5.24 -5.40
N CYS A 215 3.31 6.32 -6.16
CA CYS A 215 3.56 7.69 -5.74
C CYS A 215 2.25 8.43 -5.43
N GLY A 216 1.99 8.69 -4.17
CA GLY A 216 0.91 9.54 -3.70
C GLY A 216 1.37 10.93 -3.27
N SER A 217 0.47 11.74 -2.71
CA SER A 217 0.79 13.08 -2.19
C SER A 217 1.79 13.01 -1.03
N LYS A 218 3.07 13.26 -1.32
CA LYS A 218 4.20 13.17 -0.37
C LYS A 218 4.32 11.81 0.37
N ARG A 219 3.86 10.74 -0.26
CA ARG A 219 4.02 9.37 0.24
C ARG A 219 4.38 8.44 -0.92
N LEU A 220 5.34 7.57 -0.68
CA LEU A 220 5.79 6.53 -1.59
C LEU A 220 5.43 5.17 -0.97
N PHE A 221 4.80 4.30 -1.73
CA PHE A 221 4.43 2.97 -1.26
C PHE A 221 5.25 1.92 -2.00
N LEU A 222 5.97 1.10 -1.28
CA LEU A 222 6.71 -0.03 -1.84
C LEU A 222 5.74 -1.18 -2.18
N LEU A 223 5.05 -1.05 -3.31
CA LEU A 223 3.96 -1.95 -3.63
C LEU A 223 4.42 -3.33 -4.08
N SER A 224 5.55 -3.39 -4.77
CA SER A 224 6.07 -4.63 -5.32
C SER A 224 7.57 -4.60 -5.47
N SER A 225 8.19 -5.78 -5.36
CA SER A 225 9.62 -5.94 -5.59
C SER A 225 9.95 -7.35 -6.05
N TYR A 226 11.08 -7.49 -6.72
CA TYR A 226 11.71 -8.79 -6.95
C TYR A 226 13.23 -8.68 -6.85
N SER A 227 13.88 -9.79 -6.50
CA SER A 227 15.33 -9.94 -6.57
C SER A 227 15.68 -11.40 -6.74
N ASN A 228 16.64 -11.71 -7.60
CA ASN A 228 17.14 -13.06 -7.74
C ASN A 228 18.06 -13.47 -6.56
N GLU A 229 18.40 -14.74 -6.45
CA GLU A 229 19.17 -15.24 -5.30
C GLU A 229 20.57 -14.61 -5.22
N GLU A 230 21.20 -14.41 -6.37
CA GLU A 230 22.53 -13.81 -6.46
C GLU A 230 22.52 -12.34 -6.02
N SER A 231 21.57 -11.55 -6.51
CA SER A 231 21.42 -10.14 -6.13
C SER A 231 21.12 -9.96 -4.64
N ARG A 232 20.35 -10.88 -4.05
CA ARG A 232 20.14 -10.90 -2.58
C ARG A 232 21.44 -11.08 -1.82
N LYS A 233 22.29 -12.04 -2.26
CA LYS A 233 23.62 -12.26 -1.68
C LYS A 233 24.54 -11.06 -1.83
N LYS A 234 24.39 -10.28 -2.91
CA LYS A 234 25.18 -9.08 -3.20
C LYS A 234 24.63 -7.81 -2.50
N GLY A 235 23.45 -7.85 -1.92
CA GLY A 235 22.85 -6.71 -1.21
C GLY A 235 22.13 -5.71 -2.12
N ALA A 236 21.72 -6.13 -3.31
CA ALA A 236 21.11 -5.25 -4.33
C ALA A 236 19.84 -4.53 -3.84
N TYR A 237 18.98 -5.21 -3.11
CA TYR A 237 17.75 -4.61 -2.57
C TYR A 237 18.06 -3.45 -1.61
N PHE A 238 19.04 -3.60 -0.73
CA PHE A 238 19.46 -2.54 0.20
C PHE A 238 20.05 -1.35 -0.55
N PHE A 239 20.86 -1.62 -1.57
CA PHE A 239 21.45 -0.61 -2.43
C PHE A 239 20.39 0.18 -3.20
N LEU A 240 19.39 -0.52 -3.72
CA LEU A 240 18.29 0.10 -4.46
C LEU A 240 17.43 1.01 -3.58
N LEU A 241 17.08 0.56 -2.38
CA LEU A 241 16.32 1.40 -1.44
C LEU A 241 17.14 2.60 -0.95
N ASP A 242 18.43 2.42 -0.64
CA ASP A 242 19.32 3.52 -0.26
C ASP A 242 19.43 4.58 -1.37
N TYR A 243 19.50 4.13 -2.64
CA TYR A 243 19.44 5.04 -3.79
C TYR A 243 18.12 5.84 -3.84
N ILE A 244 16.98 5.16 -3.72
CA ILE A 244 15.67 5.84 -3.71
C ILE A 244 15.61 6.89 -2.60
N PHE A 245 16.11 6.56 -1.41
CA PHE A 245 16.13 7.48 -0.27
C PHE A 245 17.11 8.65 -0.45
N SER A 246 18.10 8.52 -1.33
CA SER A 246 19.03 9.59 -1.66
C SER A 246 18.49 10.62 -2.66
N LEU A 247 17.36 10.32 -3.32
CA LEU A 247 16.79 11.21 -4.34
C LEU A 247 16.19 12.48 -3.71
N GLU A 248 16.80 13.63 -3.96
CA GLU A 248 16.41 14.91 -3.37
C GLU A 248 14.94 15.27 -3.63
N ARG A 249 14.38 14.82 -4.78
CA ARG A 249 12.95 15.01 -5.11
C ARG A 249 11.98 14.36 -4.13
N PHE A 250 12.44 13.35 -3.39
CA PHE A 250 11.63 12.66 -2.39
C PHE A 250 11.87 13.12 -0.96
N LYS A 251 12.73 14.10 -0.74
CA LYS A 251 12.95 14.67 0.58
C LYS A 251 11.66 15.27 1.15
N GLY A 252 11.35 14.91 2.39
CA GLY A 252 10.10 15.27 3.05
C GLY A 252 8.91 14.35 2.71
N TYR A 253 9.10 13.32 1.89
CA TYR A 253 8.11 12.27 1.67
C TYR A 253 8.18 11.22 2.77
N VAL A 254 7.08 10.52 3.00
CA VAL A 254 7.05 9.31 3.80
C VAL A 254 7.19 8.12 2.85
N PHE A 255 8.21 7.28 3.07
CA PHE A 255 8.33 5.99 2.40
C PHE A 255 7.61 4.93 3.24
N ASP A 256 6.59 4.33 2.68
CA ASP A 256 5.76 3.30 3.27
C ASP A 256 6.21 1.93 2.74
N PHE A 257 6.72 1.10 3.63
CA PHE A 257 7.21 -0.24 3.28
C PHE A 257 6.10 -1.27 3.10
N GLU A 258 4.82 -0.84 3.16
CA GLU A 258 3.67 -1.75 3.06
C GLU A 258 3.62 -2.80 4.18
N GLY A 259 4.30 -2.55 5.24
CA GLY A 259 4.33 -3.34 6.45
C GLY A 259 4.73 -4.80 6.26
N SER A 260 4.95 -5.50 7.34
CA SER A 260 5.01 -6.95 7.30
C SER A 260 4.71 -7.54 8.67
N ASN A 261 3.85 -8.55 8.66
CA ASN A 261 3.70 -9.47 9.79
C ASN A 261 4.71 -10.63 9.71
N LEU A 262 5.65 -10.58 8.73
CA LEU A 262 6.75 -11.55 8.59
C LEU A 262 8.01 -10.98 9.23
N ASP A 263 8.54 -11.66 10.25
CA ASP A 263 9.67 -11.19 11.05
C ASP A 263 10.89 -10.79 10.22
N GLY A 264 11.20 -11.54 9.16
CA GLY A 264 12.35 -11.24 8.30
C GLY A 264 12.21 -9.93 7.52
N VAL A 265 10.98 -9.60 7.06
CA VAL A 265 10.70 -8.34 6.35
C VAL A 265 10.64 -7.18 7.34
N ALA A 266 10.02 -7.40 8.51
CA ALA A 266 9.99 -6.42 9.59
C ALA A 266 11.41 -5.98 10.00
N GLN A 267 12.35 -6.92 10.14
CA GLN A 267 13.75 -6.63 10.46
C GLN A 267 14.47 -5.82 9.36
N ILE A 268 14.12 -6.05 8.09
CA ILE A 268 14.66 -5.25 6.98
C ILE A 268 14.16 -3.81 7.10
N ASN A 269 12.87 -3.61 7.30
CA ASN A 269 12.27 -2.28 7.38
C ASN A 269 12.81 -1.49 8.58
N ASP A 270 12.82 -2.11 9.76
CA ASP A 270 13.39 -1.55 10.99
C ASP A 270 14.87 -1.17 10.81
N GLY A 271 15.64 -2.00 10.11
CA GLY A 271 17.06 -1.78 9.87
C GLY A 271 17.39 -0.55 9.03
N PHE A 272 16.45 0.03 8.31
CA PHE A 272 16.56 1.36 7.68
C PHE A 272 16.22 2.52 8.63
N GLY A 273 15.85 2.23 9.87
CA GLY A 273 15.39 3.22 10.84
C GLY A 273 13.94 3.66 10.61
N ALA A 274 13.15 2.80 9.99
CA ALA A 274 11.71 3.04 9.81
C ALA A 274 10.96 2.95 11.14
N GLU A 275 9.97 3.81 11.31
CA GLU A 275 9.11 3.82 12.48
C GLU A 275 7.98 2.79 12.32
N LEU A 276 7.77 1.97 13.36
CA LEU A 276 6.66 1.03 13.40
C LEU A 276 5.37 1.79 13.68
N THR A 277 4.41 1.67 12.78
CA THR A 277 3.04 2.17 12.92
C THR A 277 2.05 1.01 12.99
N LYS A 278 0.83 1.26 13.45
CA LYS A 278 -0.18 0.24 13.63
C LYS A 278 -1.47 0.60 12.96
N TYR A 279 -2.12 -0.38 12.33
CA TYR A 279 -3.47 -0.26 11.80
C TYR A 279 -4.31 -1.46 12.20
N HIS A 280 -5.63 -1.34 12.09
CA HIS A 280 -6.55 -2.34 12.61
C HIS A 280 -7.42 -2.95 11.51
N THR A 281 -7.62 -4.27 11.57
CA THR A 281 -8.64 -4.96 10.78
C THR A 281 -9.95 -4.98 11.53
N VAL A 282 -11.00 -4.49 10.91
CA VAL A 282 -12.39 -4.66 11.38
C VAL A 282 -13.02 -5.86 10.69
N LYS A 283 -13.71 -6.68 11.49
CA LYS A 283 -14.36 -7.89 10.98
C LYS A 283 -15.63 -8.16 11.76
N PHE A 284 -16.74 -8.27 11.05
CA PHE A 284 -18.00 -8.65 11.66
C PHE A 284 -18.96 -9.28 10.65
N ASN A 285 -19.95 -9.98 11.19
CA ASN A 285 -21.01 -10.60 10.42
C ASN A 285 -22.36 -10.15 11.01
N PHE A 286 -23.22 -9.57 10.19
CA PHE A 286 -24.56 -9.16 10.63
C PHE A 286 -25.45 -10.37 10.96
N LEU A 287 -25.22 -11.56 10.43
CA LEU A 287 -25.97 -12.75 10.77
C LEU A 287 -25.80 -13.16 12.23
N ASN A 288 -24.61 -12.98 12.82
CA ASN A 288 -24.37 -13.33 14.23
C ASN A 288 -25.11 -12.43 15.24
N ARG A 289 -25.70 -11.31 14.80
CA ARG A 289 -26.58 -10.48 15.65
C ARG A 289 -27.98 -11.09 15.83
N PHE A 290 -28.39 -11.98 14.95
CA PHE A 290 -29.71 -12.65 15.03
C PHE A 290 -29.65 -13.98 15.80
N PHE A 291 -28.46 -14.50 16.09
CA PHE A 291 -28.25 -15.81 16.73
C PHE A 291 -27.49 -15.74 18.07
N ARG A 292 -27.54 -14.61 18.77
CA ARG A 292 -27.15 -14.60 20.20
C ARG A 292 -28.38 -15.06 21.00
N PHE A 293 -28.49 -16.39 21.18
CA PHE A 293 -29.20 -17.02 22.29
C PHE A 293 -28.32 -16.95 23.52
#